data_b1b74a9d173823b554f919792fe039f5
#
_entry.id   b1b74a9d173823b554f919792fe039f5
#
_cell.length_a   1.000
_cell.length_b   1.000
_cell.length_c   1.000
_cell.angle_alpha   90.00
_cell.angle_beta   90.00
_cell.angle_gamma   90.00
#
_symmetry.space_group_name_H-M   'P 1'
#
loop_
_entity.id
_entity.type
_entity.pdbx_description
1 polymer ?
#
loop_
_entity_poly.entity_id
_entity_poly.type
_entity_poly.pdbx_seq_one_letter_code
_entity_poly.pdbx_strand_id
1 'polypeptide(L)'
;MIPEVPPLLHERLEAQYGAELAREIEVGYVRKRTTFRVNPLKGDREAVLREIADAGIATEPIAWYDDAFLLPDGNEEQLRALPCYDAGAIYLQSLSSMLPALVLAPKAGETVLDMAAAPGGKTTQMAALSGGKALITACEKNAIRADRLQFNLTRQGARAVNIMRQDARLLDSLFKFDKILLDAPCSGSGTLLLEDGEPQRRMTADWLAKTAKTQKVLLQKALSLLPKKHEMVYSTCSVLQMENEDIVQGAVSMGICEVVPIEHPFLTDVPLLPTKVDGVVCVKPDERFEGFFVAKLRRK
;
A
#
# COMPACT_ATOMS: atom_id res chain seq x y z
N MET A 1 2.04 23.41 -20.96
CA MET A 1 2.31 23.88 -19.59
C MET A 1 2.54 22.63 -18.76
N ILE A 2 3.68 22.53 -18.10
CA ILE A 2 3.90 21.44 -17.14
C ILE A 2 2.82 21.60 -16.05
N PRO A 3 2.02 20.57 -15.73
CA PRO A 3 0.99 20.67 -14.71
C PRO A 3 1.64 21.04 -13.39
N GLU A 4 1.11 22.05 -12.73
CA GLU A 4 1.62 22.47 -11.42
C GLU A 4 0.99 21.63 -10.31
N VAL A 5 1.75 21.40 -9.25
CA VAL A 5 1.24 20.78 -8.01
C VAL A 5 0.06 21.62 -7.48
N PRO A 6 -1.03 21.01 -7.00
CA PRO A 6 -2.12 21.74 -6.39
C PRO A 6 -1.61 22.74 -5.34
N PRO A 7 -1.98 24.03 -5.39
CA PRO A 7 -1.40 25.07 -4.51
C PRO A 7 -1.44 24.73 -3.03
N LEU A 8 -2.54 24.15 -2.55
CA LEU A 8 -2.65 23.72 -1.16
C LEU A 8 -1.65 22.60 -0.82
N LEU A 9 -1.37 21.69 -1.75
CA LEU A 9 -0.38 20.63 -1.52
C LEU A 9 1.02 21.25 -1.44
N HIS A 10 1.38 22.11 -2.38
CA HIS A 10 2.65 22.83 -2.38
C HIS A 10 2.88 23.55 -1.03
N GLU A 11 1.89 24.37 -0.58
CA GLU A 11 1.93 25.07 0.68
C GLU A 11 2.17 24.09 1.87
N ARG A 12 1.47 22.95 1.87
CA ARG A 12 1.61 21.94 2.93
C ARG A 12 2.98 21.26 2.91
N LEU A 13 3.51 20.96 1.73
CA LEU A 13 4.84 20.35 1.60
C LEU A 13 5.92 21.31 2.07
N GLU A 14 5.86 22.58 1.68
CA GLU A 14 6.82 23.59 2.16
C GLU A 14 6.75 23.78 3.68
N ALA A 15 5.54 23.87 4.25
CA ALA A 15 5.36 24.01 5.68
C ALA A 15 5.87 22.79 6.48
N GLN A 16 5.79 21.58 5.90
CA GLN A 16 6.15 20.32 6.55
C GLN A 16 7.62 19.97 6.38
N TYR A 17 8.19 20.17 5.20
CA TYR A 17 9.52 19.68 4.82
C TYR A 17 10.52 20.80 4.50
N GLY A 18 10.08 22.05 4.41
CA GLY A 18 10.88 23.16 3.89
C GLY A 18 10.92 23.20 2.36
N ALA A 19 11.31 24.34 1.80
CA ALA A 19 11.20 24.60 0.35
C ALA A 19 12.06 23.66 -0.51
N GLU A 20 13.25 23.26 -0.05
CA GLU A 20 14.16 22.40 -0.80
C GLU A 20 13.59 20.99 -0.96
N LEU A 21 13.23 20.34 0.16
CA LEU A 21 12.71 18.97 0.14
C LEU A 21 11.30 18.92 -0.47
N ALA A 22 10.49 19.97 -0.31
CA ALA A 22 9.21 20.08 -1.00
C ALA A 22 9.38 20.02 -2.54
N ARG A 23 10.36 20.74 -3.09
CA ARG A 23 10.67 20.68 -4.53
C ARG A 23 11.16 19.29 -4.96
N GLU A 24 11.98 18.62 -4.17
CA GLU A 24 12.40 17.24 -4.47
C GLU A 24 11.20 16.29 -4.54
N ILE A 25 10.25 16.42 -3.61
CA ILE A 25 9.00 15.64 -3.62
C ILE A 25 8.20 15.92 -4.90
N GLU A 26 8.07 17.17 -5.28
CA GLU A 26 7.31 17.60 -6.47
C GLU A 26 7.96 17.10 -7.77
N VAL A 27 9.28 17.15 -7.88
CA VAL A 27 10.04 16.57 -9.01
C VAL A 27 9.81 15.05 -9.09
N GLY A 28 9.58 14.38 -7.98
CA GLY A 28 9.26 12.97 -7.91
C GLY A 28 7.84 12.59 -8.41
N TYR A 29 6.96 13.53 -8.71
CA TYR A 29 5.60 13.26 -9.23
C TYR A 29 5.61 12.95 -10.74
N VAL A 30 6.44 12.03 -11.14
CA VAL A 30 6.60 11.54 -12.51
C VAL A 30 5.99 10.16 -12.68
N ARG A 31 5.81 9.71 -13.92
CA ARG A 31 5.40 8.33 -14.23
C ARG A 31 6.42 7.35 -13.65
N LYS A 32 5.91 6.37 -12.89
CA LYS A 32 6.76 5.34 -12.29
C LYS A 32 7.13 4.28 -13.32
N ARG A 33 8.31 3.70 -13.16
CA ARG A 33 8.68 2.50 -13.91
C ARG A 33 7.70 1.37 -13.59
N THR A 34 7.39 0.56 -14.58
CA THR A 34 6.49 -0.57 -14.39
C THR A 34 7.12 -1.61 -13.46
N THR A 35 6.37 -1.99 -12.43
CA THR A 35 6.78 -3.02 -11.49
C THR A 35 5.70 -4.07 -11.33
N PHE A 36 6.13 -5.30 -11.05
CA PHE A 36 5.23 -6.42 -10.82
C PHE A 36 5.80 -7.35 -9.75
N ARG A 37 4.97 -8.20 -9.22
CA ARG A 37 5.40 -9.34 -8.43
C ARG A 37 4.94 -10.65 -9.06
N VAL A 38 5.78 -11.67 -8.98
CA VAL A 38 5.40 -13.05 -9.25
C VAL A 38 4.48 -13.53 -8.14
N ASN A 39 3.52 -14.37 -8.50
CA ASN A 39 2.58 -14.96 -7.56
C ASN A 39 2.89 -16.44 -7.35
N PRO A 40 3.54 -16.83 -6.25
CA PRO A 40 3.92 -18.23 -5.99
C PRO A 40 2.72 -19.16 -5.77
N LEU A 41 1.49 -18.63 -5.62
CA LEU A 41 0.27 -19.45 -5.56
C LEU A 41 -0.18 -19.95 -6.94
N LYS A 42 0.36 -19.38 -8.04
CA LYS A 42 -0.12 -19.63 -9.40
C LYS A 42 0.96 -20.06 -10.37
N GLY A 43 2.23 -19.86 -10.05
CA GLY A 43 3.31 -20.21 -10.96
C GLY A 43 4.66 -20.34 -10.26
N ASP A 44 5.50 -21.15 -10.86
CA ASP A 44 6.91 -21.20 -10.50
C ASP A 44 7.61 -19.93 -10.98
N ARG A 45 8.41 -19.31 -10.11
CA ARG A 45 9.07 -18.03 -10.38
C ARG A 45 9.98 -18.09 -11.61
N GLU A 46 10.79 -19.17 -11.74
CA GLU A 46 11.73 -19.28 -12.83
C GLU A 46 11.02 -19.51 -14.18
N ALA A 47 9.91 -20.27 -14.17
CA ALA A 47 9.10 -20.48 -15.36
C ALA A 47 8.45 -19.17 -15.83
N VAL A 48 7.91 -18.38 -14.92
CA VAL A 48 7.32 -17.06 -15.22
C VAL A 48 8.37 -16.10 -15.79
N LEU A 49 9.55 -16.03 -15.18
CA LEU A 49 10.61 -15.14 -15.64
C LEU A 49 11.16 -15.57 -17.01
N ARG A 50 11.23 -16.88 -17.30
CA ARG A 50 11.58 -17.37 -18.64
C ARG A 50 10.55 -16.95 -19.67
N GLU A 51 9.25 -17.11 -19.40
CA GLU A 51 8.18 -16.66 -20.31
C GLU A 51 8.30 -15.17 -20.64
N ILE A 52 8.59 -14.33 -19.63
CA ILE A 52 8.78 -12.88 -19.82
C ILE A 52 10.03 -12.61 -20.66
N ALA A 53 11.14 -13.30 -20.39
CA ALA A 53 12.39 -13.15 -21.14
C ALA A 53 12.27 -13.65 -22.60
N ASP A 54 11.56 -14.75 -22.84
CA ASP A 54 11.30 -15.29 -24.18
C ASP A 54 10.44 -14.33 -25.03
N ALA A 55 9.63 -13.50 -24.38
CA ALA A 55 8.90 -12.39 -25.00
C ALA A 55 9.78 -11.14 -25.28
N GLY A 56 11.08 -11.20 -24.98
CA GLY A 56 12.01 -10.08 -25.18
C GLY A 56 11.90 -8.96 -24.14
N ILE A 57 11.27 -9.21 -22.99
CA ILE A 57 11.07 -8.21 -21.93
C ILE A 57 12.17 -8.39 -20.86
N ALA A 58 12.99 -7.35 -20.69
CA ALA A 58 13.99 -7.30 -19.64
C ALA A 58 13.37 -7.05 -18.27
N THR A 59 13.89 -7.72 -17.24
CA THR A 59 13.44 -7.53 -15.85
C THR A 59 14.63 -7.35 -14.92
N GLU A 60 14.49 -6.50 -13.91
CA GLU A 60 15.46 -6.31 -12.84
C GLU A 60 14.85 -6.77 -11.51
N PRO A 61 15.52 -7.64 -10.73
CA PRO A 61 15.03 -8.07 -9.44
C PRO A 61 15.10 -6.94 -8.42
N ILE A 62 14.15 -6.94 -7.48
CA ILE A 62 14.16 -6.03 -6.33
C ILE A 62 14.81 -6.73 -5.14
N ALA A 63 15.96 -6.23 -4.70
CA ALA A 63 16.85 -6.90 -3.74
C ALA A 63 16.19 -7.25 -2.39
N TRP A 64 15.14 -6.53 -1.98
CA TRP A 64 14.46 -6.72 -0.70
C TRP A 64 13.16 -7.54 -0.78
N TYR A 65 12.75 -7.96 -2.00
CA TYR A 65 11.58 -8.83 -2.18
C TYR A 65 11.78 -9.75 -3.39
N ASP A 66 12.10 -11.00 -3.14
CA ASP A 66 12.46 -11.99 -4.16
C ASP A 66 11.46 -12.16 -5.30
N ASP A 67 10.17 -11.94 -5.01
CA ASP A 67 9.11 -12.04 -6.01
C ASP A 67 8.85 -10.74 -6.77
N ALA A 68 9.51 -9.62 -6.42
CA ALA A 68 9.30 -8.32 -7.06
C ALA A 68 10.34 -8.02 -8.13
N PHE A 69 9.85 -7.42 -9.23
CA PHE A 69 10.66 -7.08 -10.40
C PHE A 69 10.25 -5.73 -10.97
N LEU A 70 11.22 -5.06 -11.56
CA LEU A 70 11.06 -3.81 -12.30
C LEU A 70 11.35 -4.05 -13.77
N LEU A 71 10.62 -3.37 -14.66
CA LEU A 71 10.95 -3.29 -16.08
C LEU A 71 11.78 -2.02 -16.32
N PRO A 72 13.06 -2.14 -16.72
CA PRO A 72 13.89 -0.95 -16.95
C PRO A 72 13.38 -0.09 -18.11
N ASP A 73 12.93 -0.72 -19.21
CA ASP A 73 12.51 -0.08 -20.45
C ASP A 73 11.12 -0.53 -20.94
N GLY A 74 10.32 -1.17 -20.08
CA GLY A 74 9.03 -1.74 -20.44
C GLY A 74 7.83 -1.00 -19.86
N ASN A 75 6.66 -1.39 -20.34
CA ASN A 75 5.40 -0.90 -19.85
C ASN A 75 4.42 -2.03 -19.47
N GLU A 76 3.32 -1.67 -18.80
CA GLU A 76 2.31 -2.64 -18.35
C GLU A 76 1.66 -3.42 -19.49
N GLU A 77 1.49 -2.82 -20.67
CA GLU A 77 0.79 -3.45 -21.81
C GLU A 77 1.55 -4.69 -22.29
N GLN A 78 2.88 -4.63 -22.30
CA GLN A 78 3.73 -5.77 -22.66
C GLN A 78 3.48 -6.96 -21.70
N LEU A 79 3.44 -6.71 -20.38
CA LEU A 79 3.16 -7.77 -19.40
C LEU A 79 1.71 -8.26 -19.47
N ARG A 80 0.76 -7.36 -19.73
CA ARG A 80 -0.66 -7.69 -19.84
C ARG A 80 -0.97 -8.59 -21.05
N ALA A 81 -0.12 -8.57 -22.07
CA ALA A 81 -0.25 -9.41 -23.26
C ALA A 81 0.26 -10.86 -23.06
N LEU A 82 0.90 -11.15 -21.92
CA LEU A 82 1.47 -12.47 -21.67
C LEU A 82 0.48 -13.44 -21.02
N PRO A 83 0.56 -14.74 -21.36
CA PRO A 83 -0.24 -15.78 -20.72
C PRO A 83 -0.10 -15.81 -19.18
N CYS A 84 1.10 -15.59 -18.64
CA CYS A 84 1.34 -15.55 -17.20
C CYS A 84 0.56 -14.45 -16.49
N TYR A 85 0.26 -13.33 -17.17
CA TYR A 85 -0.61 -12.29 -16.62
C TYR A 85 -2.06 -12.76 -16.50
N ASP A 86 -2.61 -13.34 -17.56
CA ASP A 86 -3.99 -13.86 -17.58
C ASP A 86 -4.17 -15.01 -16.60
N ALA A 87 -3.18 -15.89 -16.50
CA ALA A 87 -3.16 -16.99 -15.53
C ALA A 87 -3.09 -16.50 -14.07
N GLY A 88 -2.75 -15.23 -13.82
CA GLY A 88 -2.56 -14.67 -12.49
C GLY A 88 -1.23 -15.08 -11.85
N ALA A 89 -0.26 -15.50 -12.65
CA ALA A 89 1.09 -15.82 -12.18
C ALA A 89 1.92 -14.55 -11.89
N ILE A 90 1.48 -13.39 -12.36
CA ILE A 90 2.03 -12.08 -11.98
C ILE A 90 0.93 -11.12 -11.56
N TYR A 91 1.33 -10.08 -10.79
CA TYR A 91 0.45 -8.97 -10.41
C TYR A 91 1.20 -7.65 -10.53
N LEU A 92 0.68 -6.72 -11.34
CA LEU A 92 1.21 -5.36 -11.47
C LEU A 92 0.95 -4.58 -10.19
N GLN A 93 2.00 -4.11 -9.54
CA GLN A 93 1.91 -3.41 -8.26
C GLN A 93 3.10 -2.48 -8.10
N SER A 94 2.88 -1.23 -7.63
CA SER A 94 3.97 -0.32 -7.32
C SER A 94 4.78 -0.81 -6.12
N LEU A 95 6.09 -0.55 -6.13
CA LEU A 95 7.00 -0.97 -5.05
C LEU A 95 6.54 -0.44 -3.68
N SER A 96 6.13 0.83 -3.62
CA SER A 96 5.61 1.42 -2.38
C SER A 96 4.37 0.69 -1.84
N SER A 97 3.48 0.26 -2.75
CA SER A 97 2.27 -0.50 -2.37
C SER A 97 2.57 -1.92 -1.89
N MET A 98 3.77 -2.46 -2.15
CA MET A 98 4.18 -3.78 -1.65
C MET A 98 4.62 -3.73 -0.17
N LEU A 99 5.09 -2.60 0.32
CA LEU A 99 5.69 -2.45 1.66
C LEU A 99 4.76 -2.85 2.81
N PRO A 100 3.47 -2.41 2.85
CA PRO A 100 2.60 -2.73 3.99
C PRO A 100 2.40 -4.22 4.23
N ALA A 101 2.24 -5.02 3.19
CA ALA A 101 2.07 -6.46 3.30
C ALA A 101 3.35 -7.16 3.78
N LEU A 102 4.53 -6.68 3.35
CA LEU A 102 5.83 -7.18 3.82
C LEU A 102 6.05 -6.85 5.30
N VAL A 103 5.72 -5.62 5.73
CA VAL A 103 5.84 -5.20 7.14
C VAL A 103 4.86 -5.96 8.03
N LEU A 104 3.64 -6.25 7.55
CA LEU A 104 2.66 -7.05 8.30
C LEU A 104 3.08 -8.52 8.38
N ALA A 105 3.67 -9.06 7.32
CA ALA A 105 4.22 -10.42 7.23
C ALA A 105 3.27 -11.50 7.80
N PRO A 106 2.08 -11.72 7.19
CA PRO A 106 1.14 -12.70 7.68
C PRO A 106 1.68 -14.13 7.55
N LYS A 107 1.38 -14.97 8.52
CA LYS A 107 1.82 -16.37 8.58
C LYS A 107 0.67 -17.34 8.33
N ALA A 108 1.01 -18.56 7.98
CA ALA A 108 0.05 -19.65 7.86
C ALA A 108 -0.75 -19.85 9.15
N GLY A 109 -2.07 -19.95 9.04
CA GLY A 109 -2.98 -20.16 10.18
C GLY A 109 -3.41 -18.89 10.91
N GLU A 110 -2.78 -17.73 10.64
CA GLU A 110 -3.22 -16.46 11.22
C GLU A 110 -4.53 -15.97 10.60
N THR A 111 -5.37 -15.34 11.41
CA THR A 111 -6.54 -14.58 10.97
C THR A 111 -6.14 -13.14 10.68
N VAL A 112 -6.39 -12.66 9.46
CA VAL A 112 -5.95 -11.34 8.99
C VAL A 112 -7.14 -10.53 8.51
N LEU A 113 -7.22 -9.26 8.90
CA LEU A 113 -8.20 -8.32 8.36
C LEU A 113 -7.51 -7.31 7.44
N ASP A 114 -8.03 -7.17 6.21
CA ASP A 114 -7.74 -6.05 5.31
C ASP A 114 -8.95 -5.11 5.30
N MET A 115 -8.78 -3.91 5.87
CA MET A 115 -9.93 -3.02 6.14
C MET A 115 -10.38 -2.18 4.96
N ALA A 116 -9.57 -2.09 3.89
CA ALA A 116 -9.88 -1.31 2.67
C ALA A 116 -9.25 -2.00 1.45
N ALA A 117 -9.67 -3.25 1.21
CA ALA A 117 -8.95 -4.23 0.44
C ALA A 117 -8.88 -3.98 -1.08
N ALA A 118 -9.89 -3.34 -1.68
CA ALA A 118 -9.94 -3.19 -3.12
C ALA A 118 -8.86 -2.23 -3.67
N PRO A 119 -8.24 -2.59 -4.80
CA PRO A 119 -8.58 -3.64 -5.76
C PRO A 119 -8.01 -5.04 -5.44
N GLY A 120 -7.28 -5.24 -4.33
CA GLY A 120 -6.81 -6.55 -3.89
C GLY A 120 -5.30 -6.78 -4.01
N GLY A 121 -4.51 -5.78 -4.38
CA GLY A 121 -3.06 -5.92 -4.52
C GLY A 121 -2.38 -6.37 -3.22
N LYS A 122 -2.66 -5.69 -2.11
CA LYS A 122 -2.11 -6.04 -0.79
C LYS A 122 -2.73 -7.32 -0.24
N THR A 123 -4.03 -7.53 -0.44
CA THR A 123 -4.74 -8.76 -0.02
C THR A 123 -4.15 -10.01 -0.68
N THR A 124 -3.95 -9.97 -2.02
CA THR A 124 -3.36 -11.09 -2.77
C THR A 124 -1.89 -11.29 -2.45
N GLN A 125 -1.16 -10.22 -2.14
CA GLN A 125 0.22 -10.30 -1.66
C GLN A 125 0.28 -10.98 -0.28
N MET A 126 -0.58 -10.60 0.67
CA MET A 126 -0.68 -11.26 1.98
C MET A 126 -1.03 -12.76 1.85
N ALA A 127 -1.94 -13.10 0.93
CA ALA A 127 -2.25 -14.49 0.65
C ALA A 127 -1.01 -15.24 0.11
N ALA A 128 -0.25 -14.64 -0.82
CA ALA A 128 0.97 -15.23 -1.35
C ALA A 128 2.05 -15.42 -0.27
N LEU A 129 2.33 -14.39 0.54
CA LEU A 129 3.31 -14.43 1.64
C LEU A 129 3.03 -15.53 2.66
N SER A 130 1.75 -15.83 2.90
CA SER A 130 1.34 -16.92 3.82
C SER A 130 1.23 -18.31 3.15
N GLY A 131 1.62 -18.43 1.88
CA GLY A 131 1.45 -19.65 1.10
C GLY A 131 -0.02 -20.04 0.90
N GLY A 132 -0.94 -19.08 0.87
CA GLY A 132 -2.38 -19.28 0.76
C GLY A 132 -3.04 -19.83 2.03
N LYS A 133 -2.36 -19.80 3.18
CA LYS A 133 -2.79 -20.47 4.42
C LYS A 133 -3.23 -19.49 5.53
N ALA A 134 -3.07 -18.20 5.39
CA ALA A 134 -3.70 -17.22 6.28
C ALA A 134 -5.20 -17.11 5.94
N LEU A 135 -6.04 -16.96 6.96
CA LEU A 135 -7.48 -16.74 6.81
C LEU A 135 -7.75 -15.23 6.74
N ILE A 136 -7.90 -14.71 5.52
CA ILE A 136 -8.00 -13.28 5.31
C ILE A 136 -9.48 -12.86 5.19
N THR A 137 -9.88 -11.86 5.96
CA THR A 137 -11.14 -11.13 5.77
C THR A 137 -10.82 -9.80 5.09
N ALA A 138 -11.40 -9.58 3.91
CA ALA A 138 -11.17 -8.41 3.08
C ALA A 138 -12.43 -7.54 3.02
N CYS A 139 -12.38 -6.32 3.59
CA CYS A 139 -13.52 -5.41 3.59
C CYS A 139 -13.43 -4.42 2.43
N GLU A 140 -14.54 -4.24 1.72
CA GLU A 140 -14.74 -3.16 0.75
C GLU A 140 -16.23 -2.77 0.72
N LYS A 141 -16.51 -1.49 0.96
CA LYS A 141 -17.89 -0.97 1.00
C LYS A 141 -18.49 -0.65 -0.37
N ASN A 142 -17.64 -0.32 -1.34
CA ASN A 142 -18.09 0.02 -2.68
C ASN A 142 -18.28 -1.26 -3.51
N ALA A 143 -19.48 -1.49 -4.02
CA ALA A 143 -19.83 -2.73 -4.75
C ALA A 143 -18.93 -2.95 -5.98
N ILE A 144 -18.72 -1.92 -6.80
CA ILE A 144 -17.87 -2.01 -8.02
C ILE A 144 -16.42 -2.36 -7.66
N ARG A 145 -15.89 -1.73 -6.60
CA ARG A 145 -14.54 -2.05 -6.12
C ARG A 145 -14.47 -3.46 -5.52
N ALA A 146 -15.52 -3.90 -4.82
CA ALA A 146 -15.60 -5.26 -4.30
C ALA A 146 -15.65 -6.32 -5.41
N ASP A 147 -16.29 -6.02 -6.53
CA ASP A 147 -16.28 -6.92 -7.71
C ASP A 147 -14.88 -7.01 -8.33
N ARG A 148 -14.15 -5.88 -8.42
CA ARG A 148 -12.73 -5.89 -8.85
C ARG A 148 -11.84 -6.67 -7.88
N LEU A 149 -12.08 -6.53 -6.59
CA LEU A 149 -11.40 -7.32 -5.55
C LEU A 149 -11.65 -8.81 -5.77
N GLN A 150 -12.91 -9.21 -5.91
CA GLN A 150 -13.29 -10.61 -6.16
C GLN A 150 -12.62 -11.17 -7.43
N PHE A 151 -12.62 -10.40 -8.52
CA PHE A 151 -11.95 -10.78 -9.76
C PHE A 151 -10.46 -11.02 -9.54
N ASN A 152 -9.76 -10.09 -8.88
CA ASN A 152 -8.33 -10.20 -8.63
C ASN A 152 -7.99 -11.36 -7.68
N LEU A 153 -8.77 -11.58 -6.64
CA LEU A 153 -8.59 -12.72 -5.73
C LEU A 153 -8.72 -14.05 -6.47
N THR A 154 -9.74 -14.18 -7.32
CA THR A 154 -9.98 -15.38 -8.13
C THR A 154 -8.83 -15.62 -9.09
N ARG A 155 -8.44 -14.60 -9.87
CA ARG A 155 -7.33 -14.67 -10.82
C ARG A 155 -6.01 -15.04 -10.13
N GLN A 156 -5.71 -14.43 -8.98
CA GLN A 156 -4.50 -14.67 -8.21
C GLN A 156 -4.55 -15.95 -7.35
N GLY A 157 -5.66 -16.70 -7.35
CA GLY A 157 -5.76 -17.95 -6.60
C GLY A 157 -5.77 -17.80 -5.07
N ALA A 158 -6.14 -16.63 -4.56
CA ALA A 158 -6.24 -16.33 -3.13
C ALA A 158 -7.53 -16.92 -2.54
N ARG A 159 -7.57 -18.25 -2.35
CA ARG A 159 -8.80 -18.99 -2.00
C ARG A 159 -9.24 -18.84 -0.55
N ALA A 160 -8.32 -18.58 0.38
CA ALA A 160 -8.60 -18.43 1.81
C ALA A 160 -8.95 -16.97 2.17
N VAL A 161 -9.57 -16.22 1.24
CA VAL A 161 -10.00 -14.84 1.44
C VAL A 161 -11.51 -14.76 1.40
N ASN A 162 -12.10 -14.24 2.48
CA ASN A 162 -13.53 -13.93 2.57
C ASN A 162 -13.76 -12.43 2.34
N ILE A 163 -14.60 -12.05 1.38
CA ILE A 163 -14.94 -10.65 1.12
C ILE A 163 -16.17 -10.26 1.94
N MET A 164 -16.01 -9.21 2.74
CA MET A 164 -17.11 -8.54 3.43
C MET A 164 -17.43 -7.21 2.72
N ARG A 165 -18.56 -7.18 2.00
CA ARG A 165 -19.04 -5.99 1.27
C ARG A 165 -19.70 -4.99 2.20
N GLN A 166 -18.91 -4.42 3.11
CA GLN A 166 -19.36 -3.45 4.10
C GLN A 166 -18.29 -2.47 4.49
N ASP A 167 -18.69 -1.41 5.15
CA ASP A 167 -17.76 -0.46 5.76
C ASP A 167 -17.08 -1.12 6.97
N ALA A 168 -15.77 -1.19 6.98
CA ALA A 168 -15.00 -1.81 8.06
C ALA A 168 -15.22 -1.15 9.42
N ARG A 169 -15.71 0.11 9.47
CA ARG A 169 -16.10 0.78 10.71
C ARG A 169 -17.30 0.13 11.39
N LEU A 170 -18.12 -0.60 10.62
CA LEU A 170 -19.34 -1.28 11.08
C LEU A 170 -19.12 -2.74 11.46
N LEU A 171 -17.88 -3.25 11.36
CA LEU A 171 -17.56 -4.60 11.82
C LEU A 171 -17.95 -4.79 13.30
N ASP A 172 -18.51 -5.94 13.64
CA ASP A 172 -18.82 -6.23 15.03
C ASP A 172 -17.54 -6.24 15.88
N SER A 173 -17.62 -5.68 17.07
CA SER A 173 -16.50 -5.61 18.04
C SER A 173 -16.11 -6.98 18.60
N LEU A 174 -16.95 -8.00 18.42
CA LEU A 174 -16.66 -9.40 18.80
C LEU A 174 -15.62 -10.04 17.87
N PHE A 175 -15.50 -9.56 16.63
CA PHE A 175 -14.42 -10.04 15.75
C PHE A 175 -13.05 -9.71 16.36
N LYS A 176 -12.14 -10.68 16.27
CA LYS A 176 -10.72 -10.51 16.61
C LYS A 176 -9.86 -11.10 15.51
N PHE A 177 -8.76 -10.42 15.23
CA PHE A 177 -7.82 -10.82 14.18
C PHE A 177 -6.39 -10.81 14.74
N ASP A 178 -5.59 -11.77 14.34
CA ASP A 178 -4.18 -11.84 14.76
C ASP A 178 -3.37 -10.70 14.17
N LYS A 179 -3.73 -10.28 12.94
CA LYS A 179 -3.10 -9.16 12.23
C LYS A 179 -4.13 -8.32 11.49
N ILE A 180 -3.89 -7.03 11.39
CA ILE A 180 -4.76 -6.10 10.65
C ILE A 180 -3.91 -5.24 9.72
N LEU A 181 -4.33 -5.16 8.45
CA LEU A 181 -3.88 -4.15 7.50
C LEU A 181 -4.95 -3.06 7.38
N LEU A 182 -4.56 -1.83 7.64
CA LEU A 182 -5.35 -0.64 7.32
C LEU A 182 -4.59 0.22 6.32
N ASP A 183 -4.73 -0.10 5.03
CA ASP A 183 -4.32 0.78 3.95
C ASP A 183 -5.40 1.86 3.78
N ALA A 184 -5.26 2.95 4.54
CA ALA A 184 -6.35 3.86 4.78
C ALA A 184 -6.67 4.73 3.55
N PRO A 185 -7.95 5.01 3.27
CA PRO A 185 -8.31 6.00 2.26
C PRO A 185 -7.67 7.34 2.62
N CYS A 186 -6.99 7.96 1.66
CA CYS A 186 -6.21 9.18 1.84
C CYS A 186 -6.35 10.14 0.65
N SER A 187 -5.67 11.26 0.71
CA SER A 187 -5.63 12.24 -0.36
C SER A 187 -4.98 11.72 -1.65
N GLY A 188 -4.09 10.73 -1.53
CA GLY A 188 -3.24 10.27 -2.62
C GLY A 188 -2.17 11.30 -2.99
N SER A 189 -1.77 12.16 -2.04
CA SER A 189 -0.74 13.19 -2.26
C SER A 189 0.62 12.62 -2.65
N GLY A 190 0.88 11.34 -2.38
CA GLY A 190 2.10 10.64 -2.79
C GLY A 190 2.06 10.03 -4.20
N THR A 191 0.87 9.97 -4.84
CA THR A 191 0.66 9.27 -6.11
C THR A 191 0.25 10.22 -7.25
N LEU A 192 0.60 11.50 -7.13
CA LEU A 192 0.34 12.47 -8.19
C LEU A 192 1.22 12.17 -9.41
N LEU A 193 0.70 12.47 -10.57
CA LEU A 193 1.40 12.43 -11.84
C LEU A 193 1.29 13.81 -12.49
N LEU A 194 2.42 14.48 -12.67
CA LEU A 194 2.51 15.80 -13.29
C LEU A 194 2.92 15.65 -14.76
N GLU A 195 2.00 15.16 -15.58
CA GLU A 195 2.16 15.04 -17.03
C GLU A 195 1.12 15.88 -17.75
N ASP A 196 1.44 16.36 -18.96
CA ASP A 196 0.52 17.11 -19.79
C ASP A 196 -0.74 16.29 -20.10
N GLY A 197 -1.92 16.90 -19.85
CA GLY A 197 -3.22 16.27 -20.10
C GLY A 197 -3.78 15.46 -18.94
N GLU A 198 -3.03 15.21 -17.87
CA GLU A 198 -3.56 14.54 -16.68
C GLU A 198 -4.38 15.51 -15.81
N PRO A 199 -5.61 15.13 -15.41
CA PRO A 199 -6.45 15.98 -14.59
C PRO A 199 -5.87 16.10 -13.17
N GLN A 200 -5.55 17.32 -12.76
CA GLN A 200 -5.10 17.59 -11.39
C GLN A 200 -6.23 17.31 -10.38
N ARG A 201 -5.93 16.54 -9.35
CA ARG A 201 -6.87 16.33 -8.24
C ARG A 201 -7.12 17.64 -7.53
N ARG A 202 -8.39 18.06 -7.44
CA ARG A 202 -8.76 19.18 -6.58
C ARG A 202 -8.55 18.81 -5.11
N MET A 203 -7.53 19.38 -4.49
CA MET A 203 -7.23 19.19 -3.08
C MET A 203 -7.74 20.39 -2.29
N THR A 204 -8.67 20.19 -1.37
CA THR A 204 -9.22 21.25 -0.50
C THR A 204 -8.96 20.93 0.97
N ALA A 205 -8.84 21.98 1.80
CA ALA A 205 -8.63 21.81 3.23
C ALA A 205 -9.76 20.99 3.90
N ASP A 206 -11.01 21.23 3.51
CA ASP A 206 -12.17 20.49 4.02
C ASP A 206 -12.12 19.00 3.67
N TRP A 207 -11.69 18.69 2.45
CA TRP A 207 -11.56 17.30 2.02
C TRP A 207 -10.45 16.59 2.77
N LEU A 208 -9.28 17.22 2.94
CA LEU A 208 -8.18 16.69 3.74
C LEU A 208 -8.61 16.46 5.20
N ALA A 209 -9.30 17.41 5.81
CA ALA A 209 -9.79 17.29 7.18
C ALA A 209 -10.79 16.12 7.34
N LYS A 210 -11.73 15.95 6.37
CA LYS A 210 -12.68 14.82 6.34
C LYS A 210 -11.97 13.49 6.18
N THR A 211 -10.94 13.44 5.35
CA THR A 211 -10.13 12.23 5.12
C THR A 211 -9.37 11.85 6.39
N ALA A 212 -8.66 12.77 7.01
CA ALA A 212 -7.95 12.56 8.28
C ALA A 212 -8.91 12.10 9.41
N LYS A 213 -10.12 12.69 9.50
CA LYS A 213 -11.15 12.23 10.45
C LYS A 213 -11.57 10.79 10.18
N THR A 214 -11.73 10.40 8.93
CA THR A 214 -12.08 9.03 8.54
C THR A 214 -10.97 8.05 8.91
N GLN A 215 -9.72 8.40 8.65
CA GLN A 215 -8.53 7.60 9.00
C GLN A 215 -8.45 7.36 10.50
N LYS A 216 -8.66 8.41 11.30
CA LYS A 216 -8.69 8.32 12.78
C LYS A 216 -9.73 7.31 13.27
N VAL A 217 -10.95 7.37 12.72
CA VAL A 217 -12.04 6.44 13.09
C VAL A 217 -11.71 5.01 12.67
N LEU A 218 -11.14 4.82 11.46
CA LEU A 218 -10.73 3.50 10.97
C LEU A 218 -9.61 2.91 11.83
N LEU A 219 -8.59 3.70 12.20
CA LEU A 219 -7.49 3.24 13.05
C LEU A 219 -8.00 2.85 14.44
N GLN A 220 -8.88 3.65 15.06
CA GLN A 220 -9.49 3.30 16.35
C GLN A 220 -10.28 1.99 16.26
N LYS A 221 -11.03 1.80 15.16
CA LYS A 221 -11.76 0.55 14.91
C LYS A 221 -10.81 -0.63 14.74
N ALA A 222 -9.76 -0.49 13.95
CA ALA A 222 -8.72 -1.53 13.78
C ALA A 222 -8.16 -1.96 15.14
N LEU A 223 -7.72 -1.00 15.94
CA LEU A 223 -7.16 -1.27 17.26
C LEU A 223 -8.17 -1.96 18.21
N SER A 224 -9.48 -1.69 18.07
CA SER A 224 -10.52 -2.37 18.88
C SER A 224 -10.70 -3.84 18.49
N LEU A 225 -10.43 -4.19 17.22
CA LEU A 225 -10.53 -5.55 16.68
C LEU A 225 -9.24 -6.38 16.86
N LEU A 226 -8.15 -5.72 17.22
CA LEU A 226 -6.84 -6.33 17.43
C LEU A 226 -6.72 -6.77 18.91
N PRO A 227 -6.38 -8.03 19.26
CA PRO A 227 -6.09 -8.44 20.63
C PRO A 227 -4.87 -7.72 21.19
N LYS A 228 -4.75 -7.65 22.52
CA LYS A 228 -3.57 -7.05 23.18
C LYS A 228 -2.29 -7.78 22.75
N LYS A 229 -1.20 -7.01 22.58
CA LYS A 229 0.11 -7.47 22.12
C LYS A 229 0.19 -7.93 20.66
N HIS A 230 -0.93 -7.92 19.93
CA HIS A 230 -0.96 -8.18 18.50
C HIS A 230 -0.62 -6.92 17.70
N GLU A 231 -0.21 -7.11 16.44
CA GLU A 231 0.34 -6.06 15.59
C GLU A 231 -0.54 -5.79 14.37
N MET A 232 -0.54 -4.54 13.96
CA MET A 232 -1.19 -4.11 12.73
C MET A 232 -0.28 -3.19 11.93
N VAL A 233 -0.59 -3.02 10.65
CA VAL A 233 0.02 -2.00 9.80
C VAL A 233 -1.03 -0.97 9.42
N TYR A 234 -0.69 0.30 9.63
CA TYR A 234 -1.36 1.47 9.09
C TYR A 234 -0.55 2.00 7.92
N SER A 235 -1.19 2.24 6.78
CA SER A 235 -0.53 2.80 5.60
C SER A 235 -1.42 3.76 4.84
N THR A 236 -0.79 4.65 4.08
CA THR A 236 -1.45 5.59 3.15
C THR A 236 -0.57 5.83 1.93
N CYS A 237 -1.17 6.12 0.79
CA CYS A 237 -0.44 6.69 -0.36
C CYS A 237 -0.37 8.23 -0.26
N SER A 238 -0.07 8.76 0.92
CA SER A 238 0.08 10.18 1.22
C SER A 238 1.46 10.48 1.79
N VAL A 239 1.96 11.69 1.51
CA VAL A 239 3.16 12.25 2.14
C VAL A 239 2.82 13.34 3.16
N LEU A 240 1.54 13.57 3.42
CA LEU A 240 1.08 14.60 4.35
C LEU A 240 1.03 14.09 5.78
N GLN A 241 1.73 14.76 6.68
CA GLN A 241 1.82 14.45 8.09
C GLN A 241 0.44 14.31 8.76
N MET A 242 -0.52 15.18 8.40
CA MET A 242 -1.87 15.16 8.94
C MET A 242 -2.66 13.87 8.65
N GLU A 243 -2.28 13.11 7.62
CA GLU A 243 -2.87 11.82 7.25
C GLU A 243 -2.04 10.63 7.76
N ASN A 244 -0.81 10.89 8.21
CA ASN A 244 0.21 9.92 8.56
C ASN A 244 0.55 9.99 10.06
N GLU A 245 1.59 10.71 10.41
CA GLU A 245 2.14 10.75 11.77
C GLU A 245 1.13 11.29 12.78
N ASP A 246 0.33 12.31 12.44
CA ASP A 246 -0.65 12.89 13.35
C ASP A 246 -1.75 11.89 13.73
N ILE A 247 -2.12 11.01 12.77
CA ILE A 247 -3.08 9.93 13.01
C ILE A 247 -2.50 8.87 13.94
N VAL A 248 -1.26 8.44 13.68
CA VAL A 248 -0.54 7.46 14.50
C VAL A 248 -0.29 8.01 15.90
N GLN A 249 0.25 9.22 16.00
CA GLN A 249 0.56 9.86 17.28
C GLN A 249 -0.69 10.09 18.13
N GLY A 250 -1.81 10.43 17.49
CA GLY A 250 -3.10 10.52 18.17
C GLY A 250 -3.53 9.22 18.85
N ALA A 251 -3.32 8.07 18.21
CA ALA A 251 -3.64 6.76 18.81
C ALA A 251 -2.64 6.38 19.91
N VAL A 252 -1.35 6.66 19.72
CA VAL A 252 -0.30 6.42 20.70
C VAL A 252 -0.53 7.26 21.96
N SER A 253 -0.87 8.55 21.81
CA SER A 253 -1.13 9.48 22.92
C SER A 253 -2.35 9.09 23.77
N MET A 254 -3.31 8.37 23.18
CA MET A 254 -4.43 7.79 23.95
C MET A 254 -4.04 6.51 24.73
N GLY A 255 -2.79 6.06 24.65
CA GLY A 255 -2.30 4.87 25.35
C GLY A 255 -2.83 3.55 24.82
N ILE A 256 -3.47 3.53 23.64
CA ILE A 256 -4.12 2.33 23.06
C ILE A 256 -3.12 1.43 22.37
N CYS A 257 -2.09 2.02 21.76
CA CYS A 257 -1.04 1.30 21.02
C CYS A 257 0.33 1.94 21.24
N GLU A 258 1.34 1.28 20.73
CA GLU A 258 2.71 1.77 20.59
C GLU A 258 3.19 1.53 19.17
N VAL A 259 4.17 2.33 18.72
CA VAL A 259 4.86 2.11 17.46
C VAL A 259 5.87 0.97 17.66
N VAL A 260 5.88 0.02 16.74
CA VAL A 260 6.93 -0.99 16.61
C VAL A 260 7.85 -0.55 15.49
N PRO A 261 9.13 -0.32 15.73
CA PRO A 261 10.05 0.07 14.69
C PRO A 261 10.03 -0.90 13.51
N ILE A 262 9.98 -0.35 12.31
CA ILE A 262 10.04 -1.15 11.08
C ILE A 262 11.52 -1.48 10.84
N GLU A 263 11.84 -2.77 10.88
CA GLU A 263 13.15 -3.31 10.55
C GLU A 263 12.98 -4.24 9.34
N HIS A 264 13.38 -3.77 8.16
CA HIS A 264 13.26 -4.54 6.92
C HIS A 264 14.34 -4.14 5.93
N PRO A 265 14.87 -5.08 5.11
CA PRO A 265 15.91 -4.79 4.12
C PRO A 265 15.58 -3.66 3.13
N PHE A 266 14.31 -3.40 2.85
CA PHE A 266 13.94 -2.32 1.94
C PHE A 266 14.40 -0.93 2.42
N LEU A 267 14.66 -0.73 3.71
CA LEU A 267 15.11 0.55 4.26
C LEU A 267 16.44 1.03 3.67
N THR A 268 17.22 0.14 3.06
CA THR A 268 18.49 0.48 2.41
C THR A 268 18.35 0.92 0.94
N ASP A 269 17.18 0.70 0.32
CA ASP A 269 16.92 0.99 -1.10
C ASP A 269 15.83 2.05 -1.30
N VAL A 270 14.88 2.14 -0.36
CA VAL A 270 13.73 3.06 -0.46
C VAL A 270 14.15 4.48 -0.06
N PRO A 271 13.90 5.50 -0.91
CA PRO A 271 14.14 6.89 -0.53
C PRO A 271 13.18 7.32 0.57
N LEU A 272 13.70 7.83 1.68
CA LEU A 272 12.90 8.16 2.87
C LEU A 272 12.77 9.66 3.07
N LEU A 273 11.58 10.10 3.48
CA LEU A 273 11.32 11.43 4.03
C LEU A 273 11.51 11.41 5.55
N PRO A 274 11.95 12.52 6.14
CA PRO A 274 12.02 12.66 7.59
C PRO A 274 10.61 12.55 8.21
N THR A 275 10.52 11.88 9.35
CA THR A 275 9.28 11.67 10.10
C THR A 275 9.40 12.20 11.52
N LYS A 276 8.29 12.68 12.11
CA LYS A 276 8.24 13.15 13.50
C LYS A 276 8.00 12.02 14.52
N VAL A 277 7.69 10.83 14.01
CA VAL A 277 7.48 9.63 14.82
C VAL A 277 8.57 8.63 14.48
N ASP A 278 9.33 8.22 15.48
CA ASP A 278 10.39 7.24 15.27
C ASP A 278 9.83 5.86 14.93
N GLY A 279 10.55 5.13 14.07
CA GLY A 279 10.22 3.74 13.71
C GLY A 279 9.16 3.58 12.63
N VAL A 280 8.61 4.67 12.09
CA VAL A 280 7.72 4.65 10.92
C VAL A 280 8.50 4.95 9.64
N VAL A 281 7.89 4.71 8.49
CA VAL A 281 8.47 4.94 7.17
C VAL A 281 7.60 5.87 6.37
N CYS A 282 8.18 6.94 5.83
CA CYS A 282 7.56 7.77 4.81
C CYS A 282 8.45 7.76 3.56
N VAL A 283 7.93 7.24 2.46
CA VAL A 283 8.65 7.11 1.19
C VAL A 283 8.60 8.42 0.43
N LYS A 284 9.77 8.91 -0.02
CA LYS A 284 9.85 10.04 -0.95
C LYS A 284 9.51 9.56 -2.36
N PRO A 285 8.60 10.23 -3.10
CA PRO A 285 8.33 9.85 -4.48
C PRO A 285 9.55 10.11 -5.37
N ASP A 286 9.83 9.19 -6.28
CA ASP A 286 10.82 9.29 -7.34
C ASP A 286 10.36 8.54 -8.60
N GLU A 287 11.23 8.20 -9.54
CA GLU A 287 10.91 7.43 -10.74
C GLU A 287 10.56 5.95 -10.46
N ARG A 288 10.93 5.40 -9.30
CA ARG A 288 10.67 4.01 -8.89
C ARG A 288 9.54 3.90 -7.86
N PHE A 289 9.46 4.85 -6.96
CA PHE A 289 8.57 4.81 -5.79
C PHE A 289 7.51 5.90 -5.82
N GLU A 290 6.30 5.55 -5.43
CA GLU A 290 5.27 6.52 -5.04
C GLU A 290 5.56 7.02 -3.63
N GLY A 291 5.12 8.24 -3.32
CA GLY A 291 5.07 8.71 -1.94
C GLY A 291 4.10 7.83 -1.13
N PHE A 292 4.58 7.30 -0.01
CA PHE A 292 3.84 6.31 0.75
C PHE A 292 4.23 6.32 2.23
N PHE A 293 3.27 6.06 3.11
CA PHE A 293 3.52 5.98 4.55
C PHE A 293 3.18 4.60 5.10
N VAL A 294 4.03 4.10 6.00
CA VAL A 294 3.83 2.82 6.69
C VAL A 294 4.20 2.96 8.17
N ALA A 295 3.30 2.56 9.05
CA ALA A 295 3.54 2.44 10.48
C ALA A 295 3.10 1.06 10.97
N LYS A 296 3.97 0.40 11.74
CA LYS A 296 3.65 -0.84 12.44
C LYS A 296 3.27 -0.51 13.89
N LEU A 297 2.11 -0.96 14.31
CA LEU A 297 1.54 -0.64 15.61
C LEU A 297 1.25 -1.93 16.39
N ARG A 298 1.51 -1.90 17.70
CA ARG A 298 1.14 -3.00 18.62
C ARG A 298 0.10 -2.50 19.61
N ARG A 299 -0.98 -3.24 19.80
CA ARG A 299 -1.99 -2.93 20.80
C ARG A 299 -1.47 -3.19 22.22
N LYS A 300 -1.66 -2.23 23.12
CA LYS A 300 -1.35 -2.33 24.57
C LYS A 300 -2.40 -3.08 25.37
#